data_9b2e3962dc4503f1a6caccfa3ff51b15
#
_entry.id   9b2e3962dc4503f1a6caccfa3ff51b15
#
_cell.length_a   1.000
_cell.length_b   1.000
_cell.length_c   1.000
_cell.angle_alpha   90.00
_cell.angle_beta   90.00
_cell.angle_gamma   90.00
#
_symmetry.space_group_name_H-M   'P 1'
#
loop_
_entity.id
_entity.type
_entity.pdbx_description
1 polymer ?
#
loop_
_entity_poly.entity_id
_entity_poly.type
_entity_poly.pdbx_seq_one_letter_code
_entity_poly.pdbx_strand_id
1 'polypeptide(L)'
;MHRDCLIIEGLAGKKSLKGKVQINGAKNAVLKAMAASVLFADELVIANAPDTEDVKKLAHLLHLAGAEVSMDAAKKEIRINASTIVSTDLDHETTKAMRGSVMLTGPLLARFGK
;
A
#
# COMPACT_ATOMS: atom_id res chain seq x y z
N MET A 1 -18.74 -15.05 -20.16
CA MET A 1 -18.20 -13.82 -19.59
C MET A 1 -19.26 -13.23 -18.65
N HIS A 2 -19.14 -13.43 -17.35
CA HIS A 2 -20.02 -12.76 -16.40
C HIS A 2 -19.66 -11.27 -16.42
N ARG A 3 -20.56 -10.44 -16.88
CA ARG A 3 -20.44 -8.99 -16.69
C ARG A 3 -20.95 -8.68 -15.30
N ASP A 4 -20.07 -8.30 -14.42
CA ASP A 4 -20.49 -7.73 -13.12
C ASP A 4 -21.35 -6.50 -13.42
N CYS A 5 -22.55 -6.49 -12.87
CA CYS A 5 -23.51 -5.42 -13.06
C CYS A 5 -23.80 -4.76 -11.72
N LEU A 6 -23.64 -3.44 -11.65
CA LEU A 6 -24.03 -2.66 -10.50
C LEU A 6 -25.42 -2.06 -10.74
N ILE A 7 -26.39 -2.44 -9.92
CA ILE A 7 -27.74 -1.87 -9.96
C ILE A 7 -27.87 -0.85 -8.83
N ILE A 8 -28.18 0.40 -9.19
CA ILE A 8 -28.35 1.48 -8.22
C ILE A 8 -29.78 1.95 -8.27
N GLU A 9 -30.52 1.76 -7.16
CA GLU A 9 -31.85 2.27 -6.97
C GLU A 9 -31.80 3.60 -6.22
N GLY A 10 -32.04 4.69 -6.91
CA GLY A 10 -31.93 6.05 -6.38
C GLY A 10 -33.10 6.38 -5.42
N LEU A 11 -32.90 7.33 -4.54
CA LEU A 11 -33.92 7.77 -3.56
C LEU A 11 -34.98 8.70 -4.15
N ALA A 12 -34.83 9.13 -5.40
CA ALA A 12 -35.77 9.99 -6.14
C ALA A 12 -36.20 11.28 -5.37
N GLY A 13 -35.33 11.81 -4.54
CA GLY A 13 -35.60 13.00 -3.71
C GLY A 13 -36.59 12.83 -2.55
N LYS A 14 -37.10 11.60 -2.35
CA LYS A 14 -38.17 11.33 -1.36
C LYS A 14 -37.64 10.87 0.00
N LYS A 15 -36.38 10.54 0.11
CA LYS A 15 -35.74 10.05 1.34
C LYS A 15 -34.43 10.76 1.59
N SER A 16 -34.08 10.98 2.85
CA SER A 16 -32.75 11.42 3.28
C SER A 16 -31.98 10.27 3.89
N LEU A 17 -30.67 10.20 3.61
CA LEU A 17 -29.79 9.25 4.27
C LEU A 17 -29.27 9.87 5.56
N LYS A 18 -29.26 9.08 6.65
CA LYS A 18 -28.71 9.45 7.93
C LYS A 18 -27.99 8.24 8.53
N GLY A 19 -26.74 8.44 8.93
CA GLY A 19 -25.94 7.37 9.53
C GLY A 19 -24.48 7.75 9.66
N LYS A 20 -23.69 6.80 10.16
CA LYS A 20 -22.23 6.91 10.26
C LYS A 20 -21.59 5.95 9.27
N VAL A 21 -20.60 6.41 8.53
CA VAL A 21 -19.78 5.58 7.63
C VAL A 21 -18.35 5.59 8.15
N GLN A 22 -17.82 4.41 8.42
CA GLN A 22 -16.41 4.25 8.77
C GLN A 22 -15.56 4.36 7.50
N ILE A 23 -14.69 5.35 7.47
CA ILE A 23 -13.77 5.56 6.34
C ILE A 23 -12.52 4.70 6.53
N ASN A 24 -12.15 3.94 5.51
CA ASN A 24 -10.88 3.23 5.46
C ASN A 24 -9.74 4.19 5.12
N GLY A 25 -8.51 3.78 5.47
CA GLY A 25 -7.31 4.51 5.09
C GLY A 25 -7.18 4.66 3.57
N ALA A 26 -6.59 5.76 3.13
CA ALA A 26 -6.42 6.06 1.72
C ALA A 26 -5.27 5.23 1.12
N LYS A 27 -5.55 4.43 0.09
CA LYS A 27 -4.55 3.61 -0.62
C LYS A 27 -3.31 4.42 -1.01
N ASN A 28 -3.49 5.56 -1.64
CA ASN A 28 -2.37 6.36 -2.12
C ASN A 28 -1.50 6.95 -1.00
N ALA A 29 -2.09 7.26 0.15
CA ALA A 29 -1.34 7.70 1.32
C ALA A 29 -0.52 6.56 1.92
N VAL A 30 -1.11 5.37 2.04
CA VAL A 30 -0.43 4.18 2.56
C VAL A 30 0.75 3.78 1.67
N LEU A 31 0.60 3.78 0.36
CA LEU A 31 1.70 3.47 -0.56
C LEU A 31 2.89 4.43 -0.39
N LYS A 32 2.63 5.72 -0.18
CA LYS A 32 3.69 6.70 0.08
C LYS A 32 4.37 6.48 1.44
N ALA A 33 3.60 6.17 2.48
CA ALA A 33 4.14 5.83 3.79
C ALA A 33 5.00 4.56 3.75
N MET A 34 4.55 3.53 3.02
CA MET A 34 5.33 2.30 2.80
C MET A 34 6.64 2.59 2.07
N ALA A 35 6.63 3.42 1.02
CA ALA A 35 7.84 3.82 0.31
C ALA A 35 8.79 4.61 1.23
N ALA A 36 8.25 5.52 2.04
CA ALA A 36 9.04 6.29 3.00
C ALA A 36 9.70 5.43 4.08
N SER A 37 9.19 4.22 4.38
CA SER A 37 9.78 3.30 5.36
C SER A 37 11.24 2.97 5.05
N VAL A 38 11.64 3.01 3.78
CA VAL A 38 13.02 2.80 3.33
C VAL A 38 14.02 3.78 3.97
N LEU A 39 13.53 4.96 4.37
CA LEU A 39 14.37 6.01 4.98
C LEU A 39 14.51 5.87 6.51
N PHE A 40 13.79 4.95 7.13
CA PHE A 40 13.81 4.76 8.59
C PHE A 40 14.74 3.62 8.98
N ALA A 41 15.44 3.81 10.10
CA ALA A 41 16.28 2.78 10.69
C ALA A 41 15.46 1.78 11.55
N ASP A 42 14.32 2.23 12.07
CA ASP A 42 13.45 1.45 12.94
C ASP A 42 12.22 0.93 12.20
N GLU A 43 11.46 0.04 12.86
CA GLU A 43 10.20 -0.45 12.34
C GLU A 43 9.17 0.68 12.21
N LEU A 44 8.57 0.80 11.04
CA LEU A 44 7.43 1.67 10.78
C LEU A 44 6.13 0.88 10.88
N VAL A 45 5.19 1.39 11.68
CA VAL A 45 3.84 0.81 11.81
C VAL A 45 2.82 1.73 11.17
N ILE A 46 2.09 1.21 10.19
CA ILE A 46 1.03 1.93 9.47
C ILE A 46 -0.31 1.35 9.89
N ALA A 47 -1.11 2.13 10.62
CA ALA A 47 -2.46 1.75 11.03
C ALA A 47 -3.52 2.18 10.02
N ASN A 48 -4.70 1.53 10.09
CA ASN A 48 -5.82 1.76 9.18
C ASN A 48 -5.45 1.59 7.69
N ALA A 49 -4.56 0.65 7.41
CA ALA A 49 -4.14 0.34 6.05
C ALA A 49 -5.25 -0.42 5.30
N PRO A 50 -5.60 0.00 4.05
CA PRO A 50 -6.57 -0.73 3.24
C PRO A 50 -5.95 -2.01 2.68
N ASP A 51 -6.74 -3.08 2.63
CA ASP A 51 -6.35 -4.35 2.00
C ASP A 51 -6.61 -4.29 0.49
N THR A 52 -5.64 -3.76 -0.26
CA THR A 52 -5.70 -3.65 -1.72
C THR A 52 -4.53 -4.36 -2.39
N GLU A 53 -4.70 -4.76 -3.65
CA GLU A 53 -3.66 -5.42 -4.43
C GLU A 53 -2.40 -4.56 -4.58
N ASP A 54 -2.53 -3.25 -4.73
CA ASP A 54 -1.37 -2.35 -4.85
C ASP A 54 -0.54 -2.34 -3.55
N VAL A 55 -1.20 -2.36 -2.40
CA VAL A 55 -0.53 -2.43 -1.08
C VAL A 55 0.21 -3.76 -0.93
N LYS A 56 -0.43 -4.88 -1.30
CA LYS A 56 0.21 -6.20 -1.28
C LYS A 56 1.42 -6.29 -2.20
N LYS A 57 1.30 -5.76 -3.41
CA LYS A 57 2.39 -5.74 -4.39
C LYS A 57 3.58 -4.91 -3.89
N LEU A 58 3.32 -3.74 -3.30
CA LEU A 58 4.39 -2.91 -2.73
C LEU A 58 5.05 -3.57 -1.52
N ALA A 59 4.27 -4.22 -0.65
CA ALA A 59 4.79 -5.03 0.45
C ALA A 59 5.70 -6.15 -0.06
N HIS A 60 5.29 -6.83 -1.13
CA HIS A 60 6.10 -7.87 -1.77
C HIS A 60 7.41 -7.31 -2.35
N LEU A 61 7.38 -6.16 -3.04
CA LEU A 61 8.59 -5.51 -3.55
C LEU A 61 9.56 -5.14 -2.43
N LEU A 62 9.07 -4.57 -1.34
CA LEU A 62 9.89 -4.24 -0.18
C LEU A 62 10.51 -5.49 0.44
N HIS A 63 9.74 -6.58 0.54
CA HIS A 63 10.25 -7.86 1.02
C HIS A 63 11.35 -8.42 0.10
N LEU A 64 11.16 -8.38 -1.21
CA LEU A 64 12.18 -8.82 -2.17
C LEU A 64 13.45 -7.97 -2.12
N ALA A 65 13.33 -6.68 -1.80
CA ALA A 65 14.48 -5.80 -1.56
C ALA A 65 15.23 -6.12 -0.26
N GLY A 66 14.65 -6.94 0.61
CA GLY A 66 15.24 -7.38 1.87
C GLY A 66 14.62 -6.78 3.14
N ALA A 67 13.50 -6.03 3.03
CA ALA A 67 12.78 -5.55 4.20
C ALA A 67 11.98 -6.68 4.87
N GLU A 68 11.84 -6.59 6.18
CA GLU A 68 10.87 -7.40 6.91
C GLU A 68 9.51 -6.70 6.86
N VAL A 69 8.53 -7.38 6.27
CA VAL A 69 7.17 -6.83 6.11
C VAL A 69 6.15 -7.80 6.66
N SER A 70 5.28 -7.32 7.54
CA SER A 70 4.12 -8.07 8.02
C SER A 70 2.84 -7.29 7.84
N MET A 71 1.76 -7.98 7.47
CA MET A 71 0.45 -7.39 7.26
C MET A 71 -0.58 -8.13 8.11
N ASP A 72 -1.31 -7.40 8.94
CA ASP A 72 -2.41 -7.89 9.76
C ASP A 72 -3.73 -7.29 9.24
N ALA A 73 -4.46 -8.07 8.45
CA ALA A 73 -5.72 -7.64 7.85
C ALA A 73 -6.82 -7.37 8.90
N ALA A 74 -6.82 -8.13 10.01
CA ALA A 74 -7.81 -7.95 11.07
C ALA A 74 -7.62 -6.64 11.82
N LYS A 75 -6.38 -6.25 12.07
CA LYS A 75 -6.02 -4.98 12.69
C LYS A 75 -5.91 -3.83 11.69
N LYS A 76 -5.94 -4.13 10.40
CA LYS A 76 -5.64 -3.18 9.31
C LYS A 76 -4.29 -2.49 9.51
N GLU A 77 -3.27 -3.28 9.82
CA GLU A 77 -1.95 -2.78 10.21
C GLU A 77 -0.88 -3.38 9.30
N ILE A 78 0.09 -2.55 8.92
CA ILE A 78 1.28 -2.97 8.17
C ILE A 78 2.49 -2.57 9.00
N ARG A 79 3.42 -3.51 9.23
CA ARG A 79 4.70 -3.28 9.87
C ARG A 79 5.82 -3.47 8.87
N ILE A 80 6.73 -2.54 8.79
CA ILE A 80 7.85 -2.57 7.86
C ILE A 80 9.13 -2.20 8.60
N ASN A 81 10.07 -3.12 8.61
CA ASN A 81 11.44 -2.84 9.03
C ASN A 81 12.34 -2.87 7.79
N ALA A 82 12.78 -1.71 7.37
CA ALA A 82 13.60 -1.54 6.17
C ALA A 82 15.11 -1.50 6.47
N SER A 83 15.53 -1.68 7.74
CA SER A 83 16.95 -1.66 8.11
C SER A 83 17.77 -2.75 7.39
N THR A 84 17.11 -3.86 7.06
CA THR A 84 17.71 -5.05 6.42
C THR A 84 17.73 -5.00 4.90
N ILE A 85 17.27 -3.92 4.25
CA ILE A 85 17.35 -3.77 2.80
C ILE A 85 18.82 -3.74 2.37
N VAL A 86 19.18 -4.67 1.48
CA VAL A 86 20.56 -4.84 0.96
C VAL A 86 20.67 -4.64 -0.54
N SER A 87 19.55 -4.60 -1.26
CA SER A 87 19.52 -4.51 -2.72
C SER A 87 18.65 -3.36 -3.20
N THR A 88 19.14 -2.66 -4.22
CA THR A 88 18.37 -1.70 -5.01
C THR A 88 17.80 -2.31 -6.29
N ASP A 89 18.16 -3.57 -6.58
CA ASP A 89 17.60 -4.35 -7.69
C ASP A 89 16.19 -4.80 -7.35
N LEU A 90 15.21 -4.14 -7.95
CA LEU A 90 13.80 -4.49 -7.80
C LEU A 90 13.40 -5.52 -8.87
N ASP A 91 12.55 -6.47 -8.46
CA ASP A 91 11.99 -7.44 -9.39
C ASP A 91 11.27 -6.77 -10.56
N HIS A 92 11.76 -7.07 -11.79
CA HIS A 92 11.31 -6.41 -12.99
C HIS A 92 9.84 -6.68 -13.34
N GLU A 93 9.39 -7.92 -13.16
CA GLU A 93 8.01 -8.30 -13.48
C GLU A 93 7.01 -7.64 -12.53
N THR A 94 7.29 -7.67 -11.24
CA THR A 94 6.45 -7.03 -10.23
C THR A 94 6.46 -5.51 -10.36
N THR A 95 7.62 -4.94 -10.69
CA THR A 95 7.78 -3.49 -10.93
C THR A 95 6.95 -3.02 -12.12
N LYS A 96 6.97 -3.76 -13.23
CA LYS A 96 6.14 -3.47 -14.40
C LYS A 96 4.64 -3.58 -14.12
N ALA A 97 4.24 -4.56 -13.32
CA ALA A 97 2.85 -4.80 -12.97
C ALA A 97 2.26 -3.75 -12.01
N MET A 98 3.10 -2.89 -11.45
CA MET A 98 2.69 -1.91 -10.44
C MET A 98 3.20 -0.50 -10.77
N ARG A 99 2.28 0.40 -11.16
CA ARG A 99 2.62 1.82 -11.39
C ARG A 99 3.17 2.52 -10.14
N GLY A 100 2.73 2.10 -8.96
CA GLY A 100 3.18 2.66 -7.68
C GLY A 100 4.62 2.32 -7.31
N SER A 101 5.26 1.35 -7.99
CA SER A 101 6.65 0.97 -7.72
C SER A 101 7.64 2.13 -7.92
N VAL A 102 7.33 3.08 -8.79
CA VAL A 102 8.14 4.28 -9.01
C VAL A 102 8.33 5.11 -7.74
N MET A 103 7.44 4.98 -6.75
CA MET A 103 7.56 5.67 -5.45
C MET A 103 8.79 5.23 -4.65
N LEU A 104 9.31 4.03 -4.90
CA LEU A 104 10.53 3.54 -4.25
C LEU A 104 11.82 4.18 -4.78
N THR A 105 11.78 4.74 -5.98
CA THR A 105 12.96 5.34 -6.63
C THR A 105 13.58 6.45 -5.78
N GLY A 106 12.78 7.39 -5.31
CA GLY A 106 13.26 8.49 -4.46
C GLY A 106 13.91 8.01 -3.15
N PRO A 107 13.21 7.24 -2.32
CA PRO A 107 13.77 6.72 -1.07
C PRO A 107 14.98 5.81 -1.25
N LEU A 108 14.99 4.93 -2.24
CA LEU A 108 16.13 4.07 -2.52
C LEU A 108 17.34 4.88 -2.99
N LEU A 109 17.14 5.84 -3.88
CA LEU A 109 18.19 6.74 -4.35
C LEU A 109 18.74 7.58 -3.19
N ALA A 110 17.88 8.13 -2.35
CA ALA A 110 18.30 8.93 -1.20
C ALA A 110 19.11 8.12 -0.18
N ARG A 111 18.75 6.85 0.05
CA ARG A 111 19.43 5.99 1.01
C ARG A 111 20.72 5.39 0.48
N PHE A 112 20.76 4.93 -0.78
CA PHE A 112 21.85 4.15 -1.34
C PHE A 112 22.69 4.93 -2.36
N GLY A 113 22.22 6.06 -2.87
CA GLY A 113 22.94 6.91 -3.83
C GLY A 113 23.01 6.33 -5.24
N LYS A 114 22.26 5.29 -5.54
CA LYS A 114 22.26 4.60 -6.84
C LYS A 114 20.94 3.87 -7.09
#